data_6da5183e2b2d8d4ab1b8687531ce8883
#
_entry.id   6da5183e2b2d8d4ab1b8687531ce8883
#
_cell.length_a   1.000
_cell.length_b   1.000
_cell.length_c   1.000
_cell.angle_alpha   90.00
_cell.angle_beta   90.00
_cell.angle_gamma   90.00
#
_symmetry.space_group_name_H-M   'P 1'
#
loop_
_entity.id
_entity.type
_entity.pdbx_description
1 polymer ?
#
loop_
_entity_poly.entity_id
_entity_poly.type
_entity_poly.pdbx_seq_one_letter_code
_entity_poly.pdbx_strand_id
1 'polypeptide(L)'
;NYERPENYDQMYNLILMTNKIASQPLNIDIDPIKHLLGSVKGQNFQRTLQRVRHVCDYNPWGTVTGRLAANPNSFPILTMSKEFRRCVRPNNDWLVELDFNAAELRTLLALAGQEQPKNDIHDWNVKNIFNSSMTRDEAKVKTFSWLYSSKENKDLERLYNKDFVRNKYWDGFKIKTDYGRIMDNVDEHHALNYIVQSTTIDMVHEQAYKVFKLLEGMKSNVAFLIHDAVYIDLANDERQAIVKMLDTFKKTPYGDFKVTVSAGKH
;
A
#
# COMPACT_ATOMS: atom_id res chain seq x y z
N ASN A 1 6.03 -15.76 -32.36
CA ASN A 1 6.77 -15.71 -31.08
C ASN A 1 6.05 -14.72 -30.17
N TYR A 2 5.53 -15.20 -29.07
CA TYR A 2 4.92 -14.36 -28.06
C TYR A 2 6.01 -14.00 -27.06
N GLU A 3 6.48 -12.74 -27.07
CA GLU A 3 7.42 -12.25 -26.07
C GLU A 3 6.65 -11.92 -24.78
N ARG A 4 7.14 -12.41 -23.65
CA ARG A 4 6.59 -12.07 -22.34
C ARG A 4 6.86 -10.59 -22.03
N PRO A 5 5.86 -9.81 -21.57
CA PRO A 5 6.11 -8.45 -21.08
C PRO A 5 7.14 -8.44 -19.94
N GLU A 6 7.89 -7.36 -19.78
CA GLU A 6 8.89 -7.22 -18.70
C GLU A 6 8.30 -7.44 -17.30
N ASN A 7 7.06 -7.01 -17.08
CA ASN A 7 6.36 -7.16 -15.80
C ASN A 7 5.55 -8.45 -15.66
N TYR A 8 5.74 -9.44 -16.57
CA TYR A 8 4.92 -10.65 -16.58
C TYR A 8 4.96 -11.40 -15.24
N ASP A 9 6.15 -11.69 -14.72
CA ASP A 9 6.30 -12.49 -13.50
C ASP A 9 5.70 -11.76 -12.28
N GLN A 10 5.85 -10.46 -12.21
CA GLN A 10 5.25 -9.64 -11.15
C GLN A 10 3.72 -9.70 -11.21
N MET A 11 3.14 -9.53 -12.40
CA MET A 11 1.68 -9.59 -12.58
C MET A 11 1.14 -10.99 -12.32
N TYR A 12 1.85 -12.03 -12.74
CA TYR A 12 1.51 -13.42 -12.46
C TYR A 12 1.49 -13.70 -10.95
N ASN A 13 2.51 -13.26 -10.23
CA ASN A 13 2.63 -13.39 -8.78
C ASN A 13 1.50 -12.64 -8.04
N LEU A 14 1.17 -11.43 -8.49
CA LEU A 14 0.06 -10.65 -7.96
C LEU A 14 -1.28 -11.37 -8.14
N ILE A 15 -1.52 -11.94 -9.34
CA ILE A 15 -2.74 -12.70 -9.64
C ILE A 15 -2.82 -13.95 -8.77
N LEU A 16 -1.73 -14.71 -8.60
CA LEU A 16 -1.70 -15.87 -7.72
C LEU A 16 -2.09 -15.50 -6.28
N MET A 17 -1.48 -14.45 -5.73
CA MET A 17 -1.76 -13.98 -4.38
C MET A 17 -3.20 -13.48 -4.24
N THR A 18 -3.68 -12.63 -5.15
CA THR A 18 -5.05 -12.07 -5.08
C THR A 18 -6.12 -13.12 -5.28
N ASN A 19 -5.91 -14.11 -6.14
CA ASN A 19 -6.80 -15.26 -6.29
C ASN A 19 -6.87 -16.10 -5.01
N LYS A 20 -5.73 -16.30 -4.34
CA LYS A 20 -5.71 -17.00 -3.05
C LYS A 20 -6.47 -16.21 -2.00
N ILE A 21 -6.28 -14.90 -1.91
CA ILE A 21 -7.03 -14.03 -1.00
C ILE A 21 -8.54 -14.10 -1.30
N ALA A 22 -8.95 -14.03 -2.57
CA ALA A 22 -10.36 -14.11 -2.98
C ALA A 22 -11.02 -15.47 -2.65
N SER A 23 -10.23 -16.53 -2.46
CA SER A 23 -10.71 -17.84 -2.04
C SER A 23 -10.92 -17.97 -0.52
N GLN A 24 -10.51 -16.98 0.26
CA GLN A 24 -10.57 -16.98 1.73
C GLN A 24 -11.78 -16.18 2.22
N PRO A 25 -12.76 -16.79 2.90
CA PRO A 25 -13.87 -16.05 3.48
C PRO A 25 -13.39 -15.19 4.65
N LEU A 26 -13.87 -13.95 4.70
CA LEU A 26 -13.65 -13.06 5.83
C LEU A 26 -14.57 -13.46 7.00
N ASN A 27 -14.00 -13.41 8.20
CA ASN A 27 -14.77 -13.50 9.44
C ASN A 27 -15.33 -12.11 9.79
N ILE A 28 -16.63 -11.91 9.63
CA ILE A 28 -17.29 -10.64 9.84
C ILE A 28 -18.12 -10.68 11.13
N ASP A 29 -17.75 -9.83 12.08
CA ASP A 29 -18.45 -9.63 13.35
C ASP A 29 -18.86 -8.14 13.47
N ILE A 30 -20.16 -7.89 13.50
CA ILE A 30 -20.69 -6.52 13.59
C ILE A 30 -20.77 -5.98 15.02
N ASP A 31 -20.54 -6.79 16.03
CA ASP A 31 -20.66 -6.39 17.44
C ASP A 31 -19.80 -5.19 17.81
N PRO A 32 -18.52 -5.11 17.38
CA PRO A 32 -17.66 -3.97 17.68
C PRO A 32 -18.11 -2.65 17.08
N ILE A 33 -18.96 -2.68 16.06
CA ILE A 33 -19.42 -1.50 15.32
C ILE A 33 -20.93 -1.24 15.53
N LYS A 34 -21.62 -1.98 16.41
CA LYS A 34 -23.05 -1.80 16.66
C LYS A 34 -23.45 -0.35 16.94
N HIS A 35 -22.62 0.37 17.69
CA HIS A 35 -22.83 1.78 18.02
C HIS A 35 -22.81 2.72 16.81
N LEU A 36 -22.20 2.31 15.69
CA LEU A 36 -22.16 3.08 14.45
C LEU A 36 -23.36 2.82 13.54
N LEU A 37 -24.04 1.68 13.72
CA LEU A 37 -25.07 1.19 12.78
C LEU A 37 -26.35 2.03 12.77
N GLY A 38 -26.62 2.80 13.82
CA GLY A 38 -27.73 3.75 13.87
C GLY A 38 -27.58 4.98 12.97
N SER A 39 -26.37 5.28 12.53
CA SER A 39 -26.08 6.40 11.62
C SER A 39 -26.44 6.06 10.16
N VAL A 40 -26.63 7.10 9.33
CA VAL A 40 -26.86 6.92 7.88
C VAL A 40 -25.75 6.11 7.23
N LYS A 41 -24.47 6.37 7.60
CA LYS A 41 -23.31 5.60 7.13
C LYS A 41 -23.40 4.14 7.57
N GLY A 42 -23.79 3.89 8.81
CA GLY A 42 -23.95 2.54 9.37
C GLY A 42 -25.06 1.75 8.68
N GLN A 43 -26.20 2.37 8.42
CA GLN A 43 -27.31 1.73 7.70
C GLN A 43 -26.91 1.39 6.25
N ASN A 44 -26.20 2.29 5.57
CA ASN A 44 -25.68 2.03 4.23
C ASN A 44 -24.66 0.88 4.25
N PHE A 45 -23.80 0.83 5.26
CA PHE A 45 -22.85 -0.26 5.44
C PHE A 45 -23.55 -1.61 5.65
N GLN A 46 -24.59 -1.68 6.52
CA GLN A 46 -25.39 -2.90 6.69
C GLN A 46 -26.02 -3.39 5.39
N ARG A 47 -26.60 -2.48 4.59
CA ARG A 47 -27.16 -2.83 3.27
C ARG A 47 -26.08 -3.36 2.34
N THR A 48 -24.88 -2.80 2.39
CA THR A 48 -23.73 -3.28 1.61
C THR A 48 -23.37 -4.69 2.01
N LEU A 49 -23.22 -4.98 3.32
CA LEU A 49 -22.88 -6.33 3.83
C LEU A 49 -23.85 -7.42 3.36
N GLN A 50 -25.15 -7.08 3.21
CA GLN A 50 -26.17 -8.03 2.74
C GLN A 50 -26.07 -8.35 1.24
N ARG A 51 -25.36 -7.51 0.46
CA ARG A 51 -25.31 -7.60 -1.00
C ARG A 51 -23.98 -8.12 -1.54
N VAL A 52 -22.91 -8.02 -0.76
CA VAL A 52 -21.57 -8.41 -1.17
C VAL A 52 -21.21 -9.81 -0.67
N ARG A 53 -20.29 -10.44 -1.37
CA ARG A 53 -19.61 -11.63 -0.85
C ARG A 53 -18.62 -11.21 0.24
N HIS A 54 -18.51 -11.97 1.30
CA HIS A 54 -17.56 -11.71 2.37
C HIS A 54 -16.16 -12.25 2.00
N VAL A 55 -15.63 -11.81 0.87
CA VAL A 55 -14.29 -12.10 0.38
C VAL A 55 -13.66 -10.84 -0.21
N CYS A 56 -12.34 -10.70 -0.11
CA CYS A 56 -11.60 -9.65 -0.80
C CYS A 56 -11.23 -10.12 -2.20
N ASP A 57 -12.03 -9.73 -3.18
CA ASP A 57 -11.84 -10.05 -4.58
C ASP A 57 -11.35 -8.80 -5.32
N TYR A 58 -10.08 -8.83 -5.75
CA TYR A 58 -9.40 -7.67 -6.32
C TYR A 58 -9.34 -7.72 -7.84
N ASN A 59 -9.44 -6.53 -8.45
CA ASN A 59 -9.10 -6.29 -9.84
C ASN A 59 -7.72 -5.62 -9.94
N PRO A 60 -6.66 -6.33 -10.34
CA PRO A 60 -5.32 -5.77 -10.51
C PRO A 60 -5.20 -4.77 -11.65
N TRP A 61 -6.19 -4.73 -12.54
CA TRP A 61 -6.24 -3.90 -13.73
C TRP A 61 -7.17 -2.68 -13.58
N GLY A 62 -7.77 -2.52 -12.42
CA GLY A 62 -8.82 -1.53 -12.17
C GLY A 62 -8.36 -0.08 -12.13
N THR A 63 -7.05 0.19 -12.10
CA THR A 63 -6.48 1.53 -12.11
C THR A 63 -5.24 1.63 -13.00
N VAL A 64 -4.98 2.81 -13.54
CA VAL A 64 -3.81 3.07 -14.40
C VAL A 64 -2.49 2.85 -13.66
N THR A 65 -2.43 3.26 -12.39
CA THR A 65 -1.22 3.18 -11.57
C THR A 65 -0.99 1.81 -10.94
N GLY A 66 -1.89 0.83 -11.13
CA GLY A 66 -1.76 -0.52 -10.59
C GLY A 66 -2.27 -0.69 -9.16
N ARG A 67 -2.84 0.35 -8.53
CA ARG A 67 -3.57 0.17 -7.27
C ARG A 67 -4.71 -0.81 -7.48
N LEU A 68 -4.86 -1.74 -6.54
CA LEU A 68 -5.96 -2.70 -6.59
C LEU A 68 -7.31 -1.98 -6.51
N ALA A 69 -8.24 -2.40 -7.35
CA ALA A 69 -9.66 -2.07 -7.22
C ALA A 69 -10.43 -3.30 -6.73
N ALA A 70 -11.62 -3.10 -6.17
CA ALA A 70 -12.49 -4.21 -5.82
C ALA A 70 -13.32 -4.65 -7.01
N ASN A 71 -13.43 -5.95 -7.25
CA ASN A 71 -14.37 -6.50 -8.22
C ASN A 71 -15.83 -6.29 -7.74
N PRO A 72 -16.81 -6.29 -8.65
CA PRO A 72 -18.24 -6.23 -8.27
C PRO A 72 -18.58 -7.32 -7.24
N ASN A 73 -19.39 -6.95 -6.24
CA ASN A 73 -19.80 -7.82 -5.14
C ASN A 73 -18.66 -8.31 -4.21
N SER A 74 -17.45 -7.77 -4.33
CA SER A 74 -16.39 -7.95 -3.34
C SER A 74 -16.70 -7.21 -2.04
N PHE A 75 -16.19 -7.70 -0.91
CA PHE A 75 -16.21 -6.96 0.35
C PHE A 75 -15.48 -5.62 0.18
N PRO A 76 -16.05 -4.49 0.65
CA PRO A 76 -15.55 -3.15 0.33
C PRO A 76 -14.33 -2.72 1.15
N ILE A 77 -13.36 -3.61 1.37
CA ILE A 77 -12.22 -3.40 2.27
C ILE A 77 -11.39 -2.17 1.92
N LEU A 78 -11.27 -1.85 0.62
CA LEU A 78 -10.47 -0.73 0.13
C LEU A 78 -11.12 0.65 0.38
N THR A 79 -12.45 0.71 0.40
CA THR A 79 -13.21 1.97 0.51
C THR A 79 -13.85 2.18 1.88
N MET A 80 -13.81 1.15 2.71
CA MET A 80 -14.38 1.14 4.06
C MET A 80 -13.60 2.07 5.00
N SER A 81 -14.30 2.89 5.77
CA SER A 81 -13.65 3.71 6.80
C SER A 81 -13.03 2.83 7.89
N LYS A 82 -11.95 3.33 8.51
CA LYS A 82 -11.20 2.60 9.54
C LYS A 82 -12.08 2.12 10.70
N GLU A 83 -13.11 2.88 11.05
CA GLU A 83 -14.06 2.52 12.12
C GLU A 83 -14.84 1.25 11.80
N PHE A 84 -15.34 1.12 10.55
CA PHE A 84 -16.07 -0.07 10.12
C PHE A 84 -15.17 -1.28 9.89
N ARG A 85 -13.87 -1.10 9.61
CA ARG A 85 -12.93 -2.23 9.47
C ARG A 85 -12.83 -3.08 10.73
N ARG A 86 -13.21 -2.54 11.88
CA ARG A 86 -13.27 -3.28 13.16
C ARG A 86 -14.26 -4.44 13.15
N CYS A 87 -15.13 -4.55 12.15
CA CYS A 87 -15.97 -5.73 11.97
C CYS A 87 -15.23 -6.93 11.37
N VAL A 88 -14.04 -6.73 10.79
CA VAL A 88 -13.23 -7.83 10.23
C VAL A 88 -12.42 -8.46 11.35
N ARG A 89 -12.66 -9.74 11.60
CA ARG A 89 -12.00 -10.55 12.64
C ARG A 89 -10.99 -11.49 12.01
N PRO A 90 -9.95 -11.91 12.72
CA PRO A 90 -9.12 -13.02 12.27
C PRO A 90 -9.95 -14.32 12.21
N ASN A 91 -9.62 -15.21 11.30
CA ASN A 91 -10.06 -16.61 11.32
C ASN A 91 -9.18 -17.46 12.25
N ASN A 92 -7.90 -17.08 12.39
CA ASN A 92 -6.98 -17.62 13.39
C ASN A 92 -7.09 -16.82 14.71
N ASP A 93 -5.97 -16.29 15.22
CA ASP A 93 -5.93 -15.63 16.53
C ASP A 93 -5.74 -14.11 16.45
N TRP A 94 -5.01 -13.62 15.44
CA TRP A 94 -4.61 -12.22 15.33
C TRP A 94 -4.71 -11.72 13.90
N LEU A 95 -5.18 -10.50 13.75
CA LEU A 95 -5.02 -9.72 12.51
C LEU A 95 -3.81 -8.80 12.68
N VAL A 96 -2.75 -9.04 11.91
CA VAL A 96 -1.51 -8.27 11.95
C VAL A 96 -1.41 -7.44 10.68
N GLU A 97 -1.19 -6.13 10.87
CA GLU A 97 -0.97 -5.17 9.78
C GLU A 97 0.54 -4.86 9.69
N LEU A 98 1.08 -4.99 8.49
CA LEU A 98 2.39 -4.47 8.11
C LEU A 98 2.16 -3.30 7.16
N ASP A 99 2.48 -2.09 7.59
CA ASP A 99 2.23 -0.84 6.87
C ASP A 99 3.52 -0.04 6.67
N PHE A 100 3.81 0.38 5.45
CA PHE A 100 4.98 1.19 5.16
C PHE A 100 4.81 2.63 5.67
N ASN A 101 5.78 3.12 6.38
CA ASN A 101 5.83 4.53 6.77
C ASN A 101 6.03 5.43 5.55
N ALA A 102 4.95 6.10 5.10
CA ALA A 102 4.97 7.03 3.98
C ALA A 102 5.61 6.46 2.70
N ALA A 103 5.11 5.32 2.23
CA ALA A 103 5.67 4.55 1.12
C ALA A 103 5.98 5.40 -0.12
N GLU A 104 5.05 6.22 -0.60
CA GLU A 104 5.23 7.06 -1.79
C GLU A 104 6.37 8.08 -1.63
N LEU A 105 6.50 8.69 -0.45
CA LEU A 105 7.56 9.65 -0.18
C LEU A 105 8.94 8.98 -0.13
N ARG A 106 9.01 7.78 0.44
CA ARG A 106 10.23 6.96 0.44
C ARG A 106 10.61 6.46 -0.94
N THR A 107 9.62 6.10 -1.76
CA THR A 107 9.83 5.72 -3.16
C THR A 107 10.39 6.92 -3.93
N LEU A 108 9.81 8.11 -3.81
CA LEU A 108 10.34 9.30 -4.48
C LEU A 108 11.79 9.58 -4.07
N LEU A 109 12.09 9.48 -2.78
CA LEU A 109 13.44 9.67 -2.25
C LEU A 109 14.45 8.70 -2.88
N ALA A 110 14.08 7.42 -3.00
CA ALA A 110 14.90 6.40 -3.64
C ALA A 110 15.08 6.66 -5.15
N LEU A 111 14.01 7.02 -5.85
CA LEU A 111 14.06 7.35 -7.28
C LEU A 111 14.94 8.58 -7.56
N ALA A 112 15.05 9.50 -6.60
CA ALA A 112 15.99 10.63 -6.61
C ALA A 112 17.43 10.24 -6.24
N GLY A 113 17.70 8.95 -5.98
CA GLY A 113 19.05 8.45 -5.66
C GLY A 113 19.52 8.73 -4.23
N GLN A 114 18.60 9.01 -3.31
CA GLN A 114 18.89 9.33 -1.92
C GLN A 114 18.77 8.09 -1.02
N GLU A 115 19.55 8.06 0.06
CA GLU A 115 19.48 7.00 1.07
C GLU A 115 18.20 7.08 1.91
N GLN A 116 17.69 5.91 2.32
CA GLN A 116 16.48 5.80 3.13
C GLN A 116 16.73 6.21 4.59
N PRO A 117 15.94 7.16 5.15
CA PRO A 117 15.97 7.43 6.58
C PRO A 117 15.54 6.19 7.39
N LYS A 118 16.31 5.82 8.41
CA LYS A 118 15.99 4.69 9.30
C LYS A 118 14.76 4.96 10.17
N ASN A 119 14.52 6.21 10.51
CA ASN A 119 13.42 6.65 11.37
C ASN A 119 12.17 7.04 10.54
N ASP A 120 11.14 7.54 11.22
CA ASP A 120 9.98 8.15 10.57
C ASP A 120 10.44 9.26 9.63
N ILE A 121 9.99 9.21 8.37
CA ILE A 121 10.46 10.15 7.34
C ILE A 121 9.97 11.58 7.58
N HIS A 122 8.84 11.76 8.24
CA HIS A 122 8.33 13.09 8.57
C HIS A 122 9.14 13.73 9.71
N ASP A 123 9.51 12.94 10.74
CA ASP A 123 10.45 13.41 11.78
C ASP A 123 11.84 13.71 11.21
N TRP A 124 12.27 12.90 10.25
CA TRP A 124 13.51 13.13 9.54
C TRP A 124 13.45 14.44 8.72
N ASN A 125 12.33 14.70 8.01
CA ASN A 125 12.11 15.94 7.29
C ASN A 125 12.09 17.16 8.22
N VAL A 126 11.46 17.06 9.41
CA VAL A 126 11.49 18.14 10.42
C VAL A 126 12.91 18.54 10.74
N LYS A 127 13.81 17.56 10.95
CA LYS A 127 15.19 17.81 11.36
C LYS A 127 16.08 18.29 10.22
N ASN A 128 15.97 17.63 9.05
CA ASN A 128 16.96 17.77 7.96
C ASN A 128 16.51 18.76 6.87
N ILE A 129 15.22 19.09 6.81
CA ILE A 129 14.66 20.00 5.80
C ILE A 129 14.12 21.27 6.47
N PHE A 130 13.32 21.10 7.53
CA PHE A 130 12.63 22.23 8.15
C PHE A 130 13.34 22.79 9.39
N ASN A 131 14.61 22.40 9.66
CA ASN A 131 15.44 22.90 10.75
C ASN A 131 14.72 22.88 12.12
N SER A 132 13.93 21.85 12.37
CA SER A 132 13.11 21.70 13.59
C SER A 132 12.13 22.84 13.87
N SER A 133 11.72 23.58 12.82
CA SER A 133 10.84 24.75 12.94
C SER A 133 9.35 24.40 13.02
N MET A 134 8.98 23.12 12.94
CA MET A 134 7.60 22.65 12.92
C MET A 134 7.45 21.27 13.54
N THR A 135 6.20 20.90 13.85
CA THR A 135 5.85 19.56 14.33
C THR A 135 5.90 18.51 13.19
N ARG A 136 5.94 17.23 13.57
CA ARG A 136 5.86 16.10 12.63
C ARG A 136 4.64 16.18 11.71
N ASP A 137 3.47 16.50 12.27
CA ASP A 137 2.22 16.52 11.51
C ASP A 137 2.16 17.72 10.55
N GLU A 138 2.66 18.87 10.96
CA GLU A 138 2.84 20.02 10.05
C GLU A 138 3.81 19.70 8.91
N ALA A 139 4.94 19.05 9.20
CA ALA A 139 5.89 18.59 8.19
C ALA A 139 5.25 17.60 7.22
N LYS A 140 4.44 16.65 7.72
CA LYS A 140 3.67 15.72 6.89
C LYS A 140 2.75 16.46 5.93
N VAL A 141 1.90 17.35 6.44
CA VAL A 141 0.95 18.12 5.61
C VAL A 141 1.71 18.97 4.58
N LYS A 142 2.78 19.66 4.99
CA LYS A 142 3.57 20.49 4.08
C LYS A 142 4.26 19.69 2.99
N THR A 143 4.85 18.55 3.35
CA THR A 143 5.52 17.66 2.38
C THR A 143 4.54 17.06 1.36
N PHE A 144 3.39 16.56 1.80
CA PHE A 144 2.39 16.02 0.87
C PHE A 144 1.73 17.13 0.03
N SER A 145 1.46 18.28 0.61
CA SER A 145 0.98 19.45 -0.16
C SER A 145 1.96 19.84 -1.27
N TRP A 146 3.27 19.83 -0.98
CA TRP A 146 4.30 20.07 -1.98
C TRP A 146 4.37 18.93 -3.01
N LEU A 147 4.31 17.68 -2.58
CA LEU A 147 4.40 16.51 -3.46
C LEU A 147 3.33 16.51 -4.56
N TYR A 148 2.09 16.85 -4.18
CA TYR A 148 0.92 16.78 -5.08
C TYR A 148 0.46 18.13 -5.65
N SER A 149 1.24 19.18 -5.48
CA SER A 149 0.91 20.50 -6.00
C SER A 149 2.07 21.09 -6.80
N SER A 150 1.77 22.15 -7.55
CA SER A 150 2.77 22.98 -8.22
C SER A 150 3.52 23.94 -7.29
N LYS A 151 3.31 23.88 -5.97
CA LYS A 151 4.00 24.73 -5.02
C LYS A 151 5.47 24.39 -4.97
N GLU A 152 6.31 25.41 -5.10
CA GLU A 152 7.74 25.27 -4.96
C GLU A 152 8.15 25.23 -3.47
N ASN A 153 9.12 24.38 -3.17
CA ASN A 153 9.84 24.35 -1.90
C ASN A 153 11.27 23.91 -2.17
N LYS A 154 12.21 24.86 -2.16
CA LYS A 154 13.60 24.64 -2.55
C LYS A 154 14.30 23.58 -1.71
N ASP A 155 13.98 23.47 -0.43
CA ASP A 155 14.62 22.49 0.46
C ASP A 155 14.12 21.08 0.19
N LEU A 156 12.82 20.92 -0.03
CA LEU A 156 12.25 19.62 -0.47
C LEU A 156 12.74 19.25 -1.86
N GLU A 157 12.78 20.22 -2.79
CA GLU A 157 13.22 19.99 -4.17
C GLU A 157 14.68 19.53 -4.23
N ARG A 158 15.55 20.13 -3.45
CA ARG A 158 16.97 19.73 -3.38
C ARG A 158 17.16 18.26 -2.99
N LEU A 159 16.30 17.72 -2.13
CA LEU A 159 16.39 16.34 -1.64
C LEU A 159 15.63 15.36 -2.51
N TYR A 160 14.35 15.64 -2.77
CA TYR A 160 13.45 14.73 -3.47
C TYR A 160 13.51 14.85 -4.97
N ASN A 161 14.02 15.96 -5.51
CA ASN A 161 14.32 16.23 -6.91
C ASN A 161 13.24 15.76 -7.89
N LYS A 162 12.02 16.30 -7.73
CA LYS A 162 10.84 15.92 -8.53
C LYS A 162 11.08 15.96 -10.03
N ASP A 163 11.76 17.02 -10.51
CA ASP A 163 12.01 17.22 -11.92
C ASP A 163 12.96 16.16 -12.48
N PHE A 164 14.02 15.80 -11.74
CA PHE A 164 14.90 14.70 -12.13
C PHE A 164 14.13 13.38 -12.27
N VAL A 165 13.30 13.04 -11.26
CA VAL A 165 12.52 11.81 -11.28
C VAL A 165 11.51 11.83 -12.42
N ARG A 166 10.77 12.93 -12.60
CA ARG A 166 9.83 13.06 -13.72
C ARG A 166 10.54 12.86 -15.06
N ASN A 167 11.61 13.59 -15.32
CA ASN A 167 12.32 13.56 -16.59
C ASN A 167 13.01 12.22 -16.88
N LYS A 168 13.33 11.44 -15.85
CA LYS A 168 13.91 10.11 -16.00
C LYS A 168 12.92 9.07 -16.50
N TYR A 169 11.65 9.16 -16.07
CA TYR A 169 10.65 8.11 -16.30
C TYR A 169 9.54 8.51 -17.26
N TRP A 170 9.44 9.80 -17.63
CA TRP A 170 8.42 10.34 -18.53
C TRP A 170 9.05 11.04 -19.72
N ASP A 171 8.66 10.69 -20.94
CA ASP A 171 9.19 11.21 -22.18
C ASP A 171 8.37 12.38 -22.80
N GLY A 172 7.40 12.90 -22.05
CA GLY A 172 6.45 13.93 -22.51
C GLY A 172 5.08 13.35 -22.88
N PHE A 173 4.95 12.04 -23.00
CA PHE A 173 3.72 11.36 -23.39
C PHE A 173 3.49 10.05 -22.65
N LYS A 174 4.58 9.30 -22.40
CA LYS A 174 4.57 7.95 -21.86
C LYS A 174 5.44 7.88 -20.60
N ILE A 175 5.00 7.09 -19.64
CA ILE A 175 5.79 6.67 -18.49
C ILE A 175 6.21 5.21 -18.65
N LYS A 176 7.47 4.89 -18.34
CA LYS A 176 7.94 3.52 -18.12
C LYS A 176 8.63 3.46 -16.76
N THR A 177 8.10 2.66 -15.84
CA THR A 177 8.67 2.46 -14.49
C THR A 177 9.76 1.40 -14.49
N ASP A 178 10.53 1.32 -13.39
CA ASP A 178 11.55 0.26 -13.18
C ASP A 178 10.93 -1.16 -13.16
N TYR A 179 9.63 -1.26 -12.86
CA TYR A 179 8.86 -2.52 -12.90
C TYR A 179 8.35 -2.86 -14.31
N GLY A 180 8.72 -2.10 -15.34
CA GLY A 180 8.24 -2.32 -16.71
C GLY A 180 6.76 -1.94 -16.94
N ARG A 181 6.12 -1.25 -15.98
CA ARG A 181 4.78 -0.71 -16.19
C ARG A 181 4.84 0.45 -17.18
N ILE A 182 3.98 0.38 -18.20
CA ILE A 182 3.85 1.41 -19.22
C ILE A 182 2.51 2.11 -19.04
N MET A 183 2.51 3.44 -19.06
CA MET A 183 1.31 4.28 -19.03
C MET A 183 1.41 5.31 -20.14
N ASP A 184 0.51 5.21 -21.11
CA ASP A 184 0.46 6.10 -22.29
C ASP A 184 -0.49 7.28 -22.04
N ASN A 185 -0.32 8.36 -22.81
CA ASN A 185 -1.16 9.58 -22.79
C ASN A 185 -1.15 10.28 -21.40
N VAL A 186 0.01 10.34 -20.76
CA VAL A 186 0.16 10.99 -19.46
C VAL A 186 0.64 12.41 -19.66
N ASP A 187 -0.13 13.39 -19.17
CA ASP A 187 0.27 14.79 -19.13
C ASP A 187 1.27 15.10 -18.02
N GLU A 188 1.92 16.27 -18.14
CA GLU A 188 2.96 16.69 -17.19
C GLU A 188 2.45 16.81 -15.74
N HIS A 189 1.20 17.24 -15.56
CA HIS A 189 0.62 17.44 -14.24
C HIS A 189 0.46 16.12 -13.46
N HIS A 190 0.13 15.03 -14.16
CA HIS A 190 -0.06 13.71 -13.56
C HIS A 190 1.21 12.86 -13.55
N ALA A 191 2.22 13.21 -14.38
CA ALA A 191 3.37 12.35 -14.62
C ALA A 191 4.10 11.93 -13.34
N LEU A 192 4.49 12.87 -12.49
CA LEU A 192 5.21 12.54 -11.25
C LEU A 192 4.35 11.67 -10.31
N ASN A 193 3.07 12.01 -10.15
CA ASN A 193 2.16 11.26 -9.29
C ASN A 193 2.03 9.80 -9.79
N TYR A 194 1.87 9.61 -11.10
CA TYR A 194 1.76 8.27 -11.67
C TYR A 194 3.05 7.48 -11.54
N ILE A 195 4.23 8.10 -11.75
CA ILE A 195 5.52 7.45 -11.54
C ILE A 195 5.66 6.96 -10.10
N VAL A 196 5.47 7.87 -9.13
CA VAL A 196 5.66 7.54 -7.71
C VAL A 196 4.64 6.53 -7.23
N GLN A 197 3.36 6.74 -7.55
CA GLN A 197 2.29 5.86 -7.10
C GLN A 197 2.41 4.45 -7.70
N SER A 198 2.69 4.34 -9.00
CA SER A 198 2.80 3.03 -9.65
C SER A 198 4.05 2.27 -9.19
N THR A 199 5.18 2.94 -9.08
CA THR A 199 6.42 2.31 -8.57
C THR A 199 6.23 1.84 -7.13
N THR A 200 5.58 2.67 -6.28
CA THR A 200 5.29 2.30 -4.89
C THR A 200 4.39 1.07 -4.83
N ILE A 201 3.29 1.06 -5.57
CA ILE A 201 2.34 -0.05 -5.45
C ILE A 201 2.89 -1.35 -6.04
N ASP A 202 3.68 -1.28 -7.11
CA ASP A 202 4.34 -2.46 -7.67
C ASP A 202 5.36 -3.04 -6.68
N MET A 203 6.13 -2.19 -5.99
CA MET A 203 7.01 -2.60 -4.88
C MET A 203 6.23 -3.23 -3.71
N VAL A 204 5.13 -2.60 -3.28
CA VAL A 204 4.28 -3.14 -2.20
C VAL A 204 3.75 -4.53 -2.57
N HIS A 205 3.28 -4.71 -3.80
CA HIS A 205 2.78 -6.01 -4.27
C HIS A 205 3.89 -7.06 -4.32
N GLU A 206 5.09 -6.70 -4.74
CA GLU A 206 6.25 -7.59 -4.70
C GLU A 206 6.57 -8.03 -3.28
N GLN A 207 6.63 -7.10 -2.34
CA GLN A 207 6.92 -7.41 -0.94
C GLN A 207 5.79 -8.20 -0.27
N ALA A 208 4.53 -7.87 -0.57
CA ALA A 208 3.37 -8.64 -0.12
C ALA A 208 3.43 -10.09 -0.63
N TYR A 209 3.80 -10.29 -1.89
CA TYR A 209 3.97 -11.63 -2.45
C TYR A 209 5.11 -12.40 -1.78
N LYS A 210 6.23 -11.77 -1.44
CA LYS A 210 7.31 -12.42 -0.68
C LYS A 210 6.83 -12.87 0.70
N VAL A 211 6.03 -12.06 1.39
CA VAL A 211 5.40 -12.45 2.65
C VAL A 211 4.40 -13.60 2.43
N PHE A 212 3.58 -13.52 1.40
CA PHE A 212 2.64 -14.59 1.01
C PHE A 212 3.38 -15.92 0.82
N LYS A 213 4.51 -15.91 0.12
CA LYS A 213 5.34 -17.12 -0.08
C LYS A 213 5.94 -17.67 1.22
N LEU A 214 6.29 -16.81 2.18
CA LEU A 214 6.79 -17.25 3.50
C LEU A 214 5.74 -18.01 4.30
N LEU A 215 4.46 -17.74 4.06
CA LEU A 215 3.33 -18.34 4.77
C LEU A 215 2.79 -19.60 4.08
N GLU A 216 3.37 -20.02 2.95
CA GLU A 216 2.96 -21.26 2.29
C GLU A 216 3.16 -22.50 3.20
N GLY A 217 2.11 -23.28 3.34
CA GLY A 217 2.09 -24.46 4.22
C GLY A 217 1.86 -24.17 5.70
N MET A 218 1.70 -22.88 6.08
CA MET A 218 1.36 -22.47 7.44
C MET A 218 -0.17 -22.34 7.61
N LYS A 219 -0.63 -22.26 8.86
CA LYS A 219 -2.01 -21.89 9.19
C LYS A 219 -2.26 -20.40 8.95
N SER A 220 -1.26 -19.59 9.28
CA SER A 220 -1.25 -18.16 9.02
C SER A 220 -1.24 -17.87 7.51
N ASN A 221 -1.90 -16.81 7.11
CA ASN A 221 -2.01 -16.46 5.69
C ASN A 221 -2.15 -14.93 5.50
N VAL A 222 -1.94 -14.45 4.27
CA VAL A 222 -2.29 -13.09 3.88
C VAL A 222 -3.80 -13.00 3.74
N ALA A 223 -4.46 -12.25 4.65
CA ALA A 223 -5.91 -12.11 4.68
C ALA A 223 -6.42 -11.16 3.58
N PHE A 224 -5.80 -9.98 3.46
CA PHE A 224 -6.12 -8.98 2.45
C PHE A 224 -5.04 -7.89 2.37
N LEU A 225 -5.16 -7.03 1.36
CA LEU A 225 -4.31 -5.88 1.12
C LEU A 225 -5.15 -4.59 1.20
N ILE A 226 -4.59 -3.52 1.77
CA ILE A 226 -5.20 -2.19 1.75
C ILE A 226 -4.12 -1.18 1.40
N HIS A 227 -4.17 -0.63 0.18
CA HIS A 227 -3.20 0.34 -0.32
C HIS A 227 -1.75 -0.20 -0.19
N ASP A 228 -0.97 0.36 0.71
CA ASP A 228 0.44 0.05 1.00
C ASP A 228 0.62 -0.84 2.24
N ALA A 229 -0.45 -1.41 2.76
CA ALA A 229 -0.46 -2.31 3.91
C ALA A 229 -0.87 -3.75 3.55
N VAL A 230 -0.22 -4.71 4.20
CA VAL A 230 -0.54 -6.15 4.15
C VAL A 230 -1.13 -6.59 5.48
N TYR A 231 -2.29 -7.23 5.43
CA TYR A 231 -2.97 -7.79 6.59
C TYR A 231 -2.82 -9.31 6.62
N ILE A 232 -2.34 -9.81 7.75
CA ILE A 232 -2.01 -11.22 7.96
C ILE A 232 -2.94 -11.78 9.04
N ASP A 233 -3.61 -12.87 8.72
CA ASP A 233 -4.35 -13.69 9.68
C ASP A 233 -3.37 -14.68 10.32
N LEU A 234 -2.96 -14.40 11.55
CA LEU A 234 -1.84 -15.05 12.23
C LEU A 234 -2.31 -16.00 13.31
N ALA A 235 -1.81 -17.25 13.26
CA ALA A 235 -2.02 -18.25 14.31
C ALA A 235 -1.02 -18.06 15.46
N ASN A 236 -1.46 -18.31 16.70
CA ASN A 236 -0.65 -18.13 17.91
C ASN A 236 0.63 -18.96 17.92
N ASP A 237 0.57 -20.18 17.44
CA ASP A 237 1.70 -21.13 17.39
C ASP A 237 2.73 -20.74 16.31
N GLU A 238 2.42 -19.77 15.46
CA GLU A 238 3.27 -19.29 14.36
C GLU A 238 3.79 -17.86 14.55
N ARG A 239 3.64 -17.27 15.75
CA ARG A 239 4.03 -15.87 16.04
C ARG A 239 5.48 -15.54 15.74
N GLN A 240 6.39 -16.51 15.87
CA GLN A 240 7.80 -16.31 15.55
C GLN A 240 8.04 -15.93 14.07
N ALA A 241 7.09 -16.26 13.18
CA ALA A 241 7.19 -15.90 11.78
C ALA A 241 7.09 -14.38 11.54
N ILE A 242 6.51 -13.59 12.49
CA ILE A 242 6.37 -12.13 12.37
C ILE A 242 7.73 -11.47 12.12
N VAL A 243 8.78 -11.89 12.83
CA VAL A 243 10.12 -11.28 12.67
C VAL A 243 10.61 -11.46 11.24
N LYS A 244 10.46 -12.67 10.69
CA LYS A 244 10.88 -12.97 9.32
C LYS A 244 10.00 -12.24 8.28
N MET A 245 8.69 -12.19 8.52
CA MET A 245 7.77 -11.43 7.66
C MET A 245 8.11 -9.95 7.62
N LEU A 246 8.33 -9.33 8.78
CA LEU A 246 8.73 -7.93 8.88
C LEU A 246 10.06 -7.67 8.17
N ASP A 247 11.04 -8.52 8.39
CA ASP A 247 12.38 -8.40 7.80
C ASP A 247 12.31 -8.56 6.27
N THR A 248 11.45 -9.44 5.78
CA THR A 248 11.19 -9.60 4.34
C THR A 248 10.46 -8.40 3.76
N PHE A 249 9.39 -7.93 4.42
CA PHE A 249 8.55 -6.85 3.92
C PHE A 249 9.31 -5.51 3.83
N LYS A 250 10.16 -5.19 4.82
CA LYS A 250 10.92 -3.92 4.85
C LYS A 250 12.04 -3.83 3.79
N LYS A 251 12.64 -4.97 3.38
CA LYS A 251 13.77 -5.02 2.44
C LYS A 251 13.31 -4.88 1.00
N THR A 252 13.12 -3.65 0.56
CA THR A 252 12.64 -3.34 -0.80
C THR A 252 13.80 -3.18 -1.79
N PRO A 253 13.55 -3.24 -3.12
CA PRO A 253 14.55 -2.89 -4.13
C PRO A 253 15.07 -1.44 -4.02
N TYR A 254 14.33 -0.58 -3.31
CA TYR A 254 14.65 0.83 -3.11
C TYR A 254 15.28 1.11 -1.73
N GLY A 255 15.82 0.08 -1.08
CA GLY A 255 16.38 0.16 0.26
C GLY A 255 15.43 -0.31 1.37
N ASP A 256 15.90 -0.29 2.60
CA ASP A 256 15.11 -0.69 3.76
C ASP A 256 14.08 0.39 4.11
N PHE A 257 12.80 0.10 3.87
CA PHE A 257 11.72 1.00 4.26
C PHE A 257 11.29 0.72 5.70
N LYS A 258 11.00 1.79 6.45
CA LYS A 258 10.41 1.63 7.78
C LYS A 258 8.99 1.07 7.66
N VAL A 259 8.71 0.02 8.43
CA VAL A 259 7.40 -0.62 8.55
C VAL A 259 6.84 -0.37 9.95
N THR A 260 5.58 -0.02 10.01
CA THR A 260 4.77 0.00 11.25
C THR A 260 4.07 -1.35 11.35
N VAL A 261 4.13 -1.96 12.52
CA VAL A 261 3.42 -3.21 12.81
C VAL A 261 2.32 -2.91 13.82
N SER A 262 1.11 -3.26 13.50
CA SER A 262 -0.01 -3.25 14.46
C SER A 262 -0.67 -4.61 14.50
N ALA A 263 -1.19 -5.02 15.65
CA ALA A 263 -1.89 -6.28 15.83
C ALA A 263 -3.13 -6.08 16.68
N GLY A 264 -4.21 -6.73 16.31
CA GLY A 264 -5.48 -6.71 17.04
C GLY A 264 -6.19 -8.06 16.99
N LYS A 265 -6.96 -8.33 18.05
CA LYS A 265 -7.98 -9.40 18.08
C LYS A 265 -9.37 -8.86 17.71
N HIS A 266 -9.37 -7.71 17.04
CA HIS A 266 -10.60 -6.92 16.86
C HIS A 266 -11.72 -7.65 16.21
#